data_e48bf35b046679a5dd9945a53725c11f
#
_entry.id   e48bf35b046679a5dd9945a53725c11f
#
_cell.length_a   1.000
_cell.length_b   1.000
_cell.length_c   1.000
_cell.angle_alpha   90.00
_cell.angle_beta   90.00
_cell.angle_gamma   90.00
#
_symmetry.space_group_name_H-M   'P 1'
#
loop_
_entity.id
_entity.type
_entity.pdbx_description
1 polymer ?
#
loop_
_entity_poly.entity_id
_entity_poly.type
_entity_poly.pdbx_seq_one_letter_code
_entity_poly.pdbx_strand_id
1 'polypeptide(L)'
;MKFFVDTADIKEIEELIPTGFVDGVTTNPSLIAKNGDDMAKTIKAICAIVPGPVSAEVTATDFDTMLQEGEYLASLAKNVAVKVPLTPNGLKTCKILREKNIMVNVTLCFTAAQALLAAKVGASFISPFVGRLDDLGENGMDLIEDIVDIYDNYDFDTEVLVASIRSTQHVIDAAVIGAHVSTLPPKVIHELYNHPLTEKGLNAFLEDWKKTGQSILPK
;
A
#
# COMPACT_ATOMS: atom_id res chain seq x y z
N MET A 1 8.82 8.59 0.65
CA MET A 1 7.83 7.53 0.97
C MET A 1 6.94 7.31 -0.25
N LYS A 2 6.70 6.07 -0.65
CA LYS A 2 5.78 5.71 -1.75
C LYS A 2 4.33 5.68 -1.23
N PHE A 3 3.37 6.03 -2.09
CA PHE A 3 1.95 5.88 -1.80
C PHE A 3 1.34 4.77 -2.65
N PHE A 4 0.78 3.77 -1.97
CA PHE A 4 -0.06 2.76 -2.61
C PHE A 4 -1.52 3.06 -2.31
N VAL A 5 -2.42 2.72 -3.23
CA VAL A 5 -3.86 2.83 -3.01
C VAL A 5 -4.41 1.50 -2.52
N ASP A 6 -5.13 1.49 -1.38
CA ASP A 6 -5.73 0.28 -0.81
C ASP A 6 -7.17 0.13 -1.29
N THR A 7 -7.33 -0.37 -2.50
CA THR A 7 -8.64 -0.61 -3.14
C THR A 7 -8.54 -1.64 -4.25
N ALA A 8 -9.65 -2.29 -4.57
CA ALA A 8 -9.83 -3.09 -5.77
C ALA A 8 -10.77 -2.43 -6.80
N ASP A 9 -11.27 -1.22 -6.51
CA ASP A 9 -12.10 -0.46 -7.44
C ASP A 9 -11.24 0.22 -8.51
N ILE A 10 -11.38 -0.27 -9.74
CA ILE A 10 -10.60 0.22 -10.89
C ILE A 10 -10.87 1.71 -11.16
N LYS A 11 -12.11 2.18 -10.95
CA LYS A 11 -12.46 3.58 -11.21
C LYS A 11 -11.78 4.52 -10.22
N GLU A 12 -11.74 4.16 -8.94
CA GLU A 12 -11.00 4.93 -7.93
C GLU A 12 -9.50 5.02 -8.28
N ILE A 13 -8.91 3.92 -8.78
CA ILE A 13 -7.52 3.91 -9.21
C ILE A 13 -7.32 4.80 -10.44
N GLU A 14 -8.18 4.68 -11.46
CA GLU A 14 -8.12 5.50 -12.69
C GLU A 14 -8.24 7.00 -12.40
N GLU A 15 -9.04 7.39 -11.41
CA GLU A 15 -9.15 8.79 -10.96
C GLU A 15 -7.88 9.30 -10.27
N LEU A 16 -7.16 8.43 -9.56
CA LEU A 16 -5.98 8.81 -8.79
C LEU A 16 -4.67 8.76 -9.59
N ILE A 17 -4.53 7.87 -10.57
CA ILE A 17 -3.31 7.72 -11.39
C ILE A 17 -2.85 9.04 -12.03
N PRO A 18 -3.73 9.88 -12.62
CA PRO A 18 -3.29 11.13 -13.25
C PRO A 18 -2.72 12.17 -12.27
N THR A 19 -2.91 11.99 -10.97
CA THR A 19 -2.34 12.89 -9.96
C THR A 19 -0.82 12.77 -9.83
N GLY A 20 -0.25 11.65 -10.26
CA GLY A 20 1.20 11.41 -10.28
C GLY A 20 1.81 10.97 -8.94
N PHE A 21 1.01 10.80 -7.87
CA PHE A 21 1.53 10.36 -6.58
C PHE A 21 1.20 8.88 -6.23
N VAL A 22 0.57 8.15 -7.14
CA VAL A 22 0.28 6.72 -6.94
C VAL A 22 1.44 5.87 -7.44
N ASP A 23 2.14 5.22 -6.51
CA ASP A 23 3.30 4.37 -6.80
C ASP A 23 2.94 2.89 -6.91
N GLY A 24 1.77 2.47 -6.42
CA GLY A 24 1.32 1.08 -6.44
C GLY A 24 -0.09 0.91 -5.87
N VAL A 25 -0.52 -0.35 -5.78
CA VAL A 25 -1.85 -0.70 -5.24
C VAL A 25 -1.74 -1.91 -4.34
N THR A 26 -2.49 -1.91 -3.23
CA THR A 26 -2.74 -3.12 -2.46
C THR A 26 -4.18 -3.55 -2.60
N THR A 27 -4.37 -4.86 -2.80
CA THR A 27 -5.67 -5.49 -2.71
C THR A 27 -5.67 -6.54 -1.59
N ASN A 28 -6.84 -7.04 -1.25
CA ASN A 28 -7.02 -8.18 -0.36
C ASN A 28 -8.33 -8.91 -0.71
N PRO A 29 -8.54 -10.15 -0.20
CA PRO A 29 -9.74 -10.90 -0.52
C PRO A 29 -11.06 -10.17 -0.20
N SER A 30 -11.09 -9.36 0.87
CA SER A 30 -12.28 -8.59 1.26
C SER A 30 -12.60 -7.47 0.27
N LEU A 31 -11.58 -6.76 -0.23
CA LEU A 31 -11.73 -5.71 -1.24
C LEU A 31 -12.20 -6.30 -2.57
N ILE A 32 -11.61 -7.43 -3.01
CA ILE A 32 -12.03 -8.15 -4.21
C ILE A 32 -13.49 -8.63 -4.09
N ALA A 33 -13.83 -9.27 -2.95
CA ALA A 33 -15.19 -9.77 -2.72
C ALA A 33 -16.25 -8.66 -2.71
N LYS A 34 -15.91 -7.48 -2.21
CA LYS A 34 -16.80 -6.31 -2.18
C LYS A 34 -17.18 -5.84 -3.58
N ASN A 35 -16.27 -5.92 -4.53
CA ASN A 35 -16.51 -5.51 -5.91
C ASN A 35 -17.27 -6.58 -6.72
N GLY A 36 -17.29 -7.84 -6.26
CA GLY A 36 -18.05 -8.92 -6.88
C GLY A 36 -17.49 -9.44 -8.21
N ASP A 37 -16.30 -9.00 -8.60
CA ASP A 37 -15.64 -9.34 -9.85
C ASP A 37 -14.72 -10.58 -9.72
N ASP A 38 -14.35 -11.15 -10.88
CA ASP A 38 -13.34 -12.19 -10.97
C ASP A 38 -11.96 -11.64 -10.56
N MET A 39 -11.33 -12.26 -9.55
CA MET A 39 -10.08 -11.82 -8.97
C MET A 39 -8.97 -11.67 -10.03
N ALA A 40 -8.78 -12.67 -10.89
CA ALA A 40 -7.70 -12.65 -11.87
C ALA A 40 -7.90 -11.56 -12.92
N LYS A 41 -9.14 -11.30 -13.33
CA LYS A 41 -9.47 -10.19 -14.25
C LYS A 41 -9.22 -8.84 -13.59
N THR A 42 -9.66 -8.68 -12.34
CA THR A 42 -9.45 -7.44 -11.58
C THR A 42 -7.97 -7.13 -11.40
N ILE A 43 -7.17 -8.11 -10.96
CA ILE A 43 -5.72 -7.92 -10.80
C ILE A 43 -5.04 -7.57 -12.12
N LYS A 44 -5.37 -8.25 -13.22
CA LYS A 44 -4.83 -7.91 -14.56
C LYS A 44 -5.19 -6.50 -14.98
N ALA A 45 -6.43 -6.07 -14.77
CA ALA A 45 -6.87 -4.72 -15.12
C ALA A 45 -6.14 -3.66 -14.29
N ILE A 46 -6.01 -3.86 -12.98
CA ILE A 46 -5.25 -2.95 -12.10
C ILE A 46 -3.78 -2.89 -12.55
N CYS A 47 -3.15 -4.06 -12.79
CA CYS A 47 -1.76 -4.11 -13.23
C CYS A 47 -1.50 -3.41 -14.57
N ALA A 48 -2.51 -3.30 -15.44
CA ALA A 48 -2.38 -2.62 -16.73
C ALA A 48 -2.33 -1.09 -16.62
N ILE A 49 -2.92 -0.52 -15.57
CA ILE A 49 -3.00 0.94 -15.37
C ILE A 49 -2.03 1.46 -14.30
N VAL A 50 -1.56 0.59 -13.40
CA VAL A 50 -0.64 0.96 -12.31
C VAL A 50 0.81 0.68 -12.72
N PRO A 51 1.70 1.69 -12.71
CA PRO A 51 3.08 1.50 -13.16
C PRO A 51 3.93 0.68 -12.17
N GLY A 52 3.58 0.68 -10.91
CA GLY A 52 4.32 0.03 -9.82
C GLY A 52 3.69 -1.27 -9.32
N PRO A 53 4.14 -1.77 -8.15
CA PRO A 53 3.70 -3.03 -7.59
C PRO A 53 2.19 -3.07 -7.29
N VAL A 54 1.56 -4.20 -7.59
CA VAL A 54 0.16 -4.49 -7.26
C VAL A 54 0.11 -5.72 -6.38
N SER A 55 -0.27 -5.57 -5.12
CA SER A 55 -0.38 -6.68 -4.18
C SER A 55 -1.63 -7.50 -4.44
N ALA A 56 -1.45 -8.80 -4.76
CA ALA A 56 -2.50 -9.79 -4.97
C ALA A 56 -2.34 -10.93 -3.94
N GLU A 57 -3.35 -11.15 -3.10
CA GLU A 57 -3.25 -12.01 -1.92
C GLU A 57 -3.74 -13.43 -2.20
N VAL A 58 -2.95 -14.44 -1.77
CA VAL A 58 -3.34 -15.84 -1.75
C VAL A 58 -4.44 -16.09 -0.71
N THR A 59 -5.20 -17.16 -0.88
CA THR A 59 -6.29 -17.55 0.05
C THR A 59 -6.02 -18.87 0.76
N ALA A 60 -5.13 -19.70 0.20
CA ALA A 60 -4.76 -20.98 0.78
C ALA A 60 -3.99 -20.80 2.09
N THR A 61 -4.14 -21.79 2.99
CA THR A 61 -3.46 -21.82 4.29
C THR A 61 -2.40 -22.91 4.40
N ASP A 62 -2.48 -23.96 3.57
CA ASP A 62 -1.44 -24.98 3.43
C ASP A 62 -0.37 -24.53 2.44
N PHE A 63 0.85 -25.05 2.62
CA PHE A 63 2.01 -24.60 1.87
C PHE A 63 1.92 -24.91 0.36
N ASP A 64 1.52 -26.13 -0.02
CA ASP A 64 1.55 -26.56 -1.43
C ASP A 64 0.55 -25.76 -2.27
N THR A 65 -0.68 -25.59 -1.78
CA THR A 65 -1.69 -24.80 -2.45
C THR A 65 -1.33 -23.33 -2.46
N MET A 66 -0.81 -22.78 -1.34
CA MET A 66 -0.39 -21.38 -1.25
C MET A 66 0.72 -21.05 -2.26
N LEU A 67 1.69 -21.94 -2.45
CA LEU A 67 2.74 -21.77 -3.45
C LEU A 67 2.17 -21.77 -4.87
N GLN A 68 1.27 -22.69 -5.19
CA GLN A 68 0.59 -22.75 -6.49
C GLN A 68 -0.23 -21.51 -6.77
N GLU A 69 -1.01 -21.02 -5.80
CA GLU A 69 -1.74 -19.76 -5.91
C GLU A 69 -0.78 -18.57 -6.14
N GLY A 70 0.32 -18.53 -5.39
CA GLY A 70 1.32 -17.47 -5.51
C GLY A 70 1.99 -17.43 -6.90
N GLU A 71 2.38 -18.59 -7.44
CA GLU A 71 2.94 -18.69 -8.79
C GLU A 71 1.91 -18.29 -9.86
N TYR A 72 0.66 -18.70 -9.68
CA TYR A 72 -0.42 -18.30 -10.58
C TYR A 72 -0.64 -16.79 -10.58
N LEU A 73 -0.74 -16.17 -9.40
CA LEU A 73 -0.91 -14.72 -9.27
C LEU A 73 0.26 -13.97 -9.91
N ALA A 74 1.49 -14.40 -9.67
CA ALA A 74 2.68 -13.82 -10.27
C ALA A 74 2.67 -13.90 -11.81
N SER A 75 2.04 -14.93 -12.37
CA SER A 75 1.93 -15.11 -13.82
C SER A 75 0.95 -14.14 -14.50
N LEU A 76 0.08 -13.45 -13.72
CA LEU A 76 -0.95 -12.58 -14.27
C LEU A 76 -0.36 -11.29 -14.87
N ALA A 77 0.68 -10.73 -14.23
CA ALA A 77 1.40 -9.54 -14.71
C ALA A 77 2.76 -9.41 -14.02
N LYS A 78 3.71 -8.72 -14.68
CA LYS A 78 5.09 -8.56 -14.19
C LYS A 78 5.21 -7.73 -12.89
N ASN A 79 4.26 -6.86 -12.64
CA ASN A 79 4.22 -5.98 -11.47
C ASN A 79 3.36 -6.51 -10.32
N VAL A 80 2.93 -7.77 -10.37
CA VAL A 80 2.29 -8.41 -9.23
C VAL A 80 3.30 -8.61 -8.10
N ALA A 81 2.96 -8.14 -6.90
CA ALA A 81 3.58 -8.53 -5.64
C ALA A 81 2.65 -9.54 -4.96
N VAL A 82 3.06 -10.81 -4.91
CA VAL A 82 2.24 -11.85 -4.28
C VAL A 82 2.14 -11.58 -2.79
N LYS A 83 0.91 -11.49 -2.28
CA LYS A 83 0.68 -11.19 -0.88
C LYS A 83 0.38 -12.48 -0.12
N VAL A 84 1.15 -12.75 0.93
CA VAL A 84 1.06 -13.97 1.75
C VAL A 84 0.92 -13.63 3.22
N PRO A 85 0.13 -14.40 4.02
CA PRO A 85 0.00 -14.14 5.45
C PRO A 85 1.29 -14.45 6.20
N LEU A 86 1.53 -13.75 7.31
CA LEU A 86 2.69 -13.97 8.18
C LEU A 86 2.47 -15.22 9.05
N THR A 87 2.56 -16.37 8.40
CA THR A 87 2.49 -17.71 8.99
C THR A 87 3.73 -18.52 8.61
N PRO A 88 4.02 -19.65 9.27
CA PRO A 88 5.13 -20.52 8.85
C PRO A 88 5.06 -20.92 7.36
N ASN A 89 3.86 -21.22 6.85
CA ASN A 89 3.67 -21.57 5.44
C ASN A 89 3.83 -20.35 4.54
N GLY A 90 3.32 -19.17 4.95
CA GLY A 90 3.51 -17.91 4.20
C GLY A 90 4.98 -17.51 4.10
N LEU A 91 5.76 -17.64 5.18
CA LEU A 91 7.20 -17.36 5.15
C LEU A 91 7.98 -18.35 4.26
N LYS A 92 7.63 -19.65 4.27
CA LYS A 92 8.21 -20.63 3.34
C LYS A 92 7.87 -20.29 1.89
N THR A 93 6.62 -19.95 1.62
CA THR A 93 6.17 -19.53 0.28
C THR A 93 6.88 -18.26 -0.17
N CYS A 94 7.00 -17.26 0.71
CA CYS A 94 7.76 -16.05 0.45
C CYS A 94 9.19 -16.36 -0.02
N LYS A 95 9.93 -17.17 0.74
CA LYS A 95 11.31 -17.55 0.41
C LYS A 95 11.41 -18.15 -1.00
N ILE A 96 10.57 -19.12 -1.35
CA ILE A 96 10.60 -19.78 -2.67
C ILE A 96 10.24 -18.82 -3.80
N LEU A 97 9.21 -17.99 -3.62
CA LEU A 97 8.83 -16.99 -4.63
C LEU A 97 9.94 -15.96 -4.82
N ARG A 98 10.61 -15.53 -3.76
CA ARG A 98 11.74 -14.61 -3.84
C ARG A 98 12.95 -15.22 -4.57
N GLU A 99 13.23 -16.49 -4.39
CA GLU A 99 14.26 -17.22 -5.15
C GLU A 99 13.95 -17.27 -6.66
N LYS A 100 12.67 -17.15 -7.05
CA LYS A 100 12.20 -17.02 -8.44
C LYS A 100 12.12 -15.58 -8.93
N ASN A 101 12.64 -14.59 -8.17
CA ASN A 101 12.57 -13.16 -8.45
C ASN A 101 11.13 -12.61 -8.53
N ILE A 102 10.19 -13.22 -7.83
CA ILE A 102 8.82 -12.74 -7.68
C ILE A 102 8.75 -11.82 -6.47
N MET A 103 8.15 -10.63 -6.63
CA MET A 103 7.90 -9.73 -5.49
C MET A 103 6.91 -10.36 -4.52
N VAL A 104 7.20 -10.25 -3.22
CA VAL A 104 6.32 -10.77 -2.18
C VAL A 104 6.07 -9.70 -1.11
N ASN A 105 4.79 -9.53 -0.76
CA ASN A 105 4.33 -8.71 0.35
C ASN A 105 3.85 -9.64 1.48
N VAL A 106 4.58 -9.68 2.59
CA VAL A 106 4.17 -10.45 3.77
C VAL A 106 3.21 -9.60 4.59
N THR A 107 2.00 -10.09 4.81
CA THR A 107 0.90 -9.33 5.43
C THR A 107 0.44 -9.90 6.77
N LEU A 108 -0.45 -9.18 7.44
CA LEU A 108 -0.95 -9.52 8.79
C LEU A 108 0.18 -9.54 9.82
N CYS A 109 1.01 -8.51 9.80
CA CYS A 109 2.07 -8.29 10.75
C CYS A 109 1.58 -7.39 11.91
N PHE A 110 1.84 -7.82 13.14
CA PHE A 110 1.41 -7.14 14.35
C PHE A 110 2.52 -7.03 15.41
N THR A 111 3.73 -7.53 15.13
CA THR A 111 4.89 -7.41 16.02
C THR A 111 6.19 -7.22 15.25
N ALA A 112 7.17 -6.54 15.85
CA ALA A 112 8.51 -6.38 15.27
C ALA A 112 9.22 -7.72 15.06
N ALA A 113 8.99 -8.71 15.96
CA ALA A 113 9.54 -10.06 15.80
C ALA A 113 9.01 -10.75 14.52
N GLN A 114 7.72 -10.58 14.20
CA GLN A 114 7.14 -11.06 12.95
C GLN A 114 7.77 -10.37 11.73
N ALA A 115 7.96 -9.06 11.79
CA ALA A 115 8.58 -8.30 10.72
C ALA A 115 10.03 -8.75 10.47
N LEU A 116 10.80 -9.01 11.53
CA LEU A 116 12.17 -9.54 11.42
C LEU A 116 12.20 -10.88 10.69
N LEU A 117 11.24 -11.78 10.91
CA LEU A 117 11.17 -13.05 10.16
C LEU A 117 10.88 -12.83 8.67
N ALA A 118 10.04 -11.86 8.31
CA ALA A 118 9.77 -11.52 6.92
C ALA A 118 11.01 -10.98 6.19
N ALA A 119 11.79 -10.11 6.84
CA ALA A 119 13.07 -9.63 6.31
C ALA A 119 14.09 -10.77 6.15
N LYS A 120 14.19 -11.70 7.11
CA LYS A 120 15.08 -12.86 7.06
C LYS A 120 14.81 -13.80 5.89
N VAL A 121 13.59 -13.90 5.40
CA VAL A 121 13.24 -14.70 4.22
C VAL A 121 13.27 -13.88 2.92
N GLY A 122 13.67 -12.60 2.98
CA GLY A 122 13.88 -11.73 1.84
C GLY A 122 12.60 -11.18 1.22
N ALA A 123 11.54 -10.96 2.02
CA ALA A 123 10.32 -10.32 1.55
C ALA A 123 10.61 -8.99 0.83
N SER A 124 9.87 -8.65 -0.23
CA SER A 124 9.97 -7.33 -0.86
C SER A 124 9.32 -6.26 0.01
N PHE A 125 8.18 -6.60 0.61
CA PHE A 125 7.43 -5.73 1.50
C PHE A 125 6.99 -6.50 2.75
N ILE A 126 6.92 -5.77 3.87
CA ILE A 126 6.21 -6.19 5.08
C ILE A 126 5.05 -5.23 5.34
N SER A 127 3.86 -5.76 5.60
CA SER A 127 2.67 -4.95 5.87
C SER A 127 2.22 -5.06 7.34
N PRO A 128 2.75 -4.21 8.24
CA PRO A 128 2.22 -4.04 9.59
C PRO A 128 0.89 -3.28 9.59
N PHE A 129 -0.06 -3.72 10.44
CA PHE A 129 -1.44 -3.24 10.45
C PHE A 129 -1.70 -2.28 11.62
N VAL A 130 -1.36 -1.01 11.46
CA VAL A 130 -1.44 0.01 12.52
C VAL A 130 -2.87 0.19 13.05
N GLY A 131 -3.85 0.41 12.18
CA GLY A 131 -5.22 0.69 12.62
C GLY A 131 -5.91 -0.48 13.33
N ARG A 132 -5.45 -1.73 13.15
CA ARG A 132 -5.96 -2.86 13.94
C ARG A 132 -5.35 -2.93 15.34
N LEU A 133 -4.13 -2.46 15.52
CA LEU A 133 -3.52 -2.28 16.85
C LEU A 133 -4.23 -1.17 17.62
N ASP A 134 -4.53 -0.05 16.94
CA ASP A 134 -5.32 1.03 17.54
C ASP A 134 -6.70 0.56 18.01
N ASP A 135 -7.36 -0.36 17.28
CA ASP A 135 -8.63 -0.97 17.71
C ASP A 135 -8.51 -1.75 19.05
N LEU A 136 -7.31 -2.22 19.38
CA LEU A 136 -7.01 -2.88 20.65
C LEU A 136 -6.55 -1.91 21.74
N GLY A 137 -6.46 -0.60 21.43
CA GLY A 137 -5.99 0.44 22.35
C GLY A 137 -4.47 0.54 22.44
N GLU A 138 -3.75 -0.06 21.48
CA GLU A 138 -2.30 0.08 21.34
C GLU A 138 -2.00 1.26 20.38
N ASN A 139 -0.77 1.80 20.44
CA ASN A 139 -0.33 2.76 19.43
C ASN A 139 0.33 2.01 18.27
N GLY A 140 -0.40 1.85 17.17
CA GLY A 140 0.11 1.10 16.01
C GLY A 140 1.37 1.68 15.38
N MET A 141 1.64 2.97 15.58
CA MET A 141 2.83 3.62 15.03
C MET A 141 4.12 3.26 15.78
N ASP A 142 4.05 2.88 17.05
CA ASP A 142 5.22 2.39 17.80
C ASP A 142 5.79 1.12 17.15
N LEU A 143 4.91 0.25 16.59
CA LEU A 143 5.35 -0.91 15.81
C LEU A 143 6.11 -0.51 14.55
N ILE A 144 5.70 0.57 13.87
CA ILE A 144 6.38 1.03 12.65
C ILE A 144 7.78 1.53 13.00
N GLU A 145 7.92 2.32 14.06
CA GLU A 145 9.20 2.83 14.55
C GLU A 145 10.16 1.68 14.86
N ASP A 146 9.72 0.68 15.64
CA ASP A 146 10.51 -0.51 15.95
C ASP A 146 10.97 -1.27 14.69
N ILE A 147 10.08 -1.43 13.71
CA ILE A 147 10.43 -2.17 12.47
C ILE A 147 11.43 -1.39 11.63
N VAL A 148 11.24 -0.09 11.45
CA VAL A 148 12.15 0.77 10.66
C VAL A 148 13.54 0.77 11.31
N ASP A 149 13.63 0.98 12.62
CA ASP A 149 14.89 0.94 13.37
C ASP A 149 15.62 -0.40 13.24
N ILE A 150 14.88 -1.52 13.33
CA ILE A 150 15.47 -2.85 13.16
C ILE A 150 15.99 -3.03 11.73
N TYR A 151 15.21 -2.59 10.74
CA TYR A 151 15.60 -2.78 9.34
C TYR A 151 16.80 -1.95 8.97
N ASP A 152 16.88 -0.72 9.45
CA ASP A 152 18.02 0.18 9.27
C ASP A 152 19.29 -0.36 9.97
N ASN A 153 19.15 -0.92 11.19
CA ASN A 153 20.28 -1.48 11.94
C ASN A 153 20.98 -2.65 11.24
N TYR A 154 20.29 -3.36 10.34
CA TYR A 154 20.80 -4.55 9.66
C TYR A 154 20.79 -4.44 8.14
N ASP A 155 20.55 -3.27 7.58
CA ASP A 155 20.51 -2.99 6.13
C ASP A 155 19.59 -3.99 5.38
N PHE A 156 18.37 -4.23 5.89
CA PHE A 156 17.43 -5.11 5.21
C PHE A 156 16.78 -4.41 4.00
N ASP A 157 16.79 -5.09 2.85
CA ASP A 157 16.15 -4.58 1.62
C ASP A 157 14.60 -4.61 1.64
N THR A 158 14.00 -5.21 2.67
CA THR A 158 12.54 -5.31 2.79
C THR A 158 11.92 -3.95 3.10
N GLU A 159 11.04 -3.47 2.23
CA GLU A 159 10.36 -2.20 2.44
C GLU A 159 9.22 -2.31 3.47
N VAL A 160 9.20 -1.40 4.43
CA VAL A 160 8.09 -1.28 5.40
C VAL A 160 6.92 -0.60 4.73
N LEU A 161 5.84 -1.35 4.53
CA LEU A 161 4.59 -0.91 3.91
C LEU A 161 3.51 -0.79 4.97
N VAL A 162 3.32 0.41 5.50
CA VAL A 162 2.33 0.68 6.55
C VAL A 162 0.92 0.44 6.01
N ALA A 163 0.20 -0.47 6.64
CA ALA A 163 -1.13 -0.91 6.22
C ALA A 163 -2.20 -0.67 7.29
N SER A 164 -3.47 -0.79 6.90
CA SER A 164 -4.60 -0.49 7.78
C SER A 164 -4.61 0.97 8.26
N ILE A 165 -4.15 1.89 7.41
CA ILE A 165 -4.17 3.33 7.65
C ILE A 165 -5.61 3.83 7.67
N ARG A 166 -5.95 4.71 8.62
CA ARG A 166 -7.29 5.23 8.83
C ARG A 166 -7.40 6.75 8.86
N SER A 167 -6.28 7.45 8.92
CA SER A 167 -6.25 8.91 9.02
C SER A 167 -5.03 9.50 8.31
N THR A 168 -5.11 10.78 8.01
CA THR A 168 -3.97 11.57 7.50
C THR A 168 -2.84 11.63 8.51
N GLN A 169 -3.14 11.54 9.82
CA GLN A 169 -2.11 11.54 10.86
C GLN A 169 -1.23 10.28 10.76
N HIS A 170 -1.81 9.08 10.56
CA HIS A 170 -1.01 7.86 10.33
C HIS A 170 -0.03 8.02 9.15
N VAL A 171 -0.44 8.74 8.09
CA VAL A 171 0.42 8.97 6.92
C VAL A 171 1.61 9.87 7.29
N ILE A 172 1.33 10.93 8.06
CA ILE A 172 2.38 11.86 8.50
C ILE A 172 3.34 11.17 9.47
N ASP A 173 2.82 10.43 10.44
CA ASP A 173 3.65 9.70 11.41
C ASP A 173 4.53 8.66 10.70
N ALA A 174 3.96 7.88 9.76
CA ALA A 174 4.73 6.95 8.94
C ALA A 174 5.84 7.63 8.14
N ALA A 175 5.57 8.83 7.60
CA ALA A 175 6.55 9.62 6.87
C ALA A 175 7.67 10.15 7.77
N VAL A 176 7.33 10.61 8.98
CA VAL A 176 8.29 11.11 9.97
C VAL A 176 9.20 9.99 10.48
N ILE A 177 8.63 8.81 10.74
CA ILE A 177 9.37 7.61 11.17
C ILE A 177 10.33 7.11 10.06
N GLY A 178 10.03 7.40 8.79
CA GLY A 178 10.86 6.93 7.67
C GLY A 178 10.36 5.64 7.02
N ALA A 179 9.11 5.26 7.21
CA ALA A 179 8.53 4.12 6.51
C ALA A 179 8.63 4.26 4.99
N HIS A 180 8.87 3.17 4.29
CA HIS A 180 9.15 3.18 2.85
C HIS A 180 7.89 3.40 2.00
N VAL A 181 6.77 2.82 2.43
CA VAL A 181 5.49 2.82 1.72
C VAL A 181 4.36 2.99 2.73
N SER A 182 3.32 3.72 2.34
CA SER A 182 2.03 3.72 3.03
C SER A 182 0.94 3.33 2.05
N THR A 183 0.09 2.35 2.41
CA THR A 183 -1.08 2.01 1.62
C THR A 183 -2.34 2.64 2.21
N LEU A 184 -3.01 3.44 1.39
CA LEU A 184 -4.02 4.41 1.80
C LEU A 184 -5.38 4.07 1.17
N PRO A 185 -6.45 3.97 1.95
CA PRO A 185 -7.79 4.01 1.37
C PRO A 185 -7.98 5.30 0.56
N PRO A 186 -8.69 5.29 -0.59
CA PRO A 186 -8.93 6.48 -1.41
C PRO A 186 -9.44 7.69 -0.60
N LYS A 187 -10.31 7.44 0.37
CA LYS A 187 -10.80 8.49 1.28
C LYS A 187 -9.67 9.24 1.99
N VAL A 188 -8.68 8.52 2.53
CA VAL A 188 -7.54 9.14 3.23
C VAL A 188 -6.68 9.95 2.26
N ILE A 189 -6.50 9.44 1.03
CA ILE A 189 -5.78 10.19 -0.01
C ILE A 189 -6.47 11.52 -0.30
N HIS A 190 -7.79 11.53 -0.47
CA HIS A 190 -8.55 12.78 -0.68
C HIS A 190 -8.45 13.74 0.50
N GLU A 191 -8.39 13.23 1.73
CA GLU A 191 -8.22 14.04 2.93
C GLU A 191 -6.84 14.72 3.01
N LEU A 192 -5.78 14.14 2.42
CA LEU A 192 -4.41 14.70 2.46
C LEU A 192 -4.31 16.08 1.80
N TYR A 193 -5.07 16.35 0.75
CA TYR A 193 -5.03 17.65 0.05
C TYR A 193 -6.24 18.53 0.35
N ASN A 194 -7.24 18.02 1.05
CA ASN A 194 -8.43 18.78 1.40
C ASN A 194 -8.22 19.57 2.69
N HIS A 195 -7.93 20.88 2.57
CA HIS A 195 -7.73 21.74 3.71
C HIS A 195 -8.56 23.05 3.59
N PRO A 196 -9.35 23.41 4.62
CA PRO A 196 -10.25 24.58 4.55
C PRO A 196 -9.53 25.90 4.24
N LEU A 197 -8.31 26.08 4.72
CA LEU A 197 -7.53 27.29 4.43
C LEU A 197 -7.04 27.36 2.99
N THR A 198 -6.81 26.23 2.33
CA THR A 198 -6.45 26.18 0.90
C THR A 198 -7.63 26.68 0.06
N GLU A 199 -8.83 26.17 0.32
CA GLU A 199 -10.04 26.63 -0.37
C GLU A 199 -10.32 28.12 -0.12
N LYS A 200 -10.25 28.54 1.15
CA LYS A 200 -10.46 29.96 1.52
C LYS A 200 -9.43 30.86 0.86
N GLY A 201 -8.16 30.46 0.85
CA GLY A 201 -7.06 31.22 0.23
C GLY A 201 -7.24 31.34 -1.28
N LEU A 202 -7.57 30.20 -1.94
CA LEU A 202 -7.83 30.19 -3.38
C LEU A 202 -8.99 31.14 -3.76
N ASN A 203 -10.10 31.07 -3.03
CA ASN A 203 -11.25 31.92 -3.27
C ASN A 203 -10.89 33.42 -3.12
N ALA A 204 -10.15 33.78 -2.09
CA ALA A 204 -9.69 35.16 -1.88
C ALA A 204 -8.77 35.64 -3.04
N PHE A 205 -7.81 34.80 -3.48
CA PHE A 205 -6.95 35.14 -4.61
C PHE A 205 -7.72 35.29 -5.92
N LEU A 206 -8.72 34.47 -6.18
CA LEU A 206 -9.57 34.55 -7.38
C LEU A 206 -10.44 35.82 -7.36
N GLU A 207 -10.96 36.23 -6.21
CA GLU A 207 -11.72 37.47 -6.06
C GLU A 207 -10.82 38.70 -6.31
N ASP A 208 -9.62 38.71 -5.78
CA ASP A 208 -8.68 39.82 -6.01
C ASP A 208 -8.20 39.87 -7.47
N TRP A 209 -7.89 38.70 -8.06
CA TRP A 209 -7.56 38.64 -9.49
C TRP A 209 -8.67 39.18 -10.40
N LYS A 210 -9.92 38.81 -10.10
CA LYS A 210 -11.07 39.27 -10.87
C LYS A 210 -11.21 40.79 -10.91
N LYS A 211 -10.81 41.50 -9.83
CA LYS A 211 -10.84 42.97 -9.75
C LYS A 211 -9.86 43.62 -10.73
N THR A 212 -8.81 42.95 -11.11
CA THR A 212 -7.80 43.50 -12.06
C THR A 212 -8.29 43.54 -13.50
N GLY A 213 -9.31 42.76 -13.87
CA GLY A 213 -9.79 42.61 -15.24
C GLY A 213 -8.79 41.96 -16.21
N GLN A 214 -7.69 41.41 -15.72
CA GLN A 214 -6.64 40.79 -16.53
C GLN A 214 -6.95 39.33 -16.87
N SER A 215 -6.23 38.82 -17.90
CA SER A 215 -6.19 37.41 -18.29
C SER A 215 -4.74 36.94 -18.36
N ILE A 216 -4.45 35.74 -17.87
CA ILE A 216 -3.13 35.13 -17.99
C ILE A 216 -2.87 34.66 -19.44
N LEU A 217 -3.91 34.16 -20.12
CA LEU A 217 -3.79 33.73 -21.50
C LEU A 217 -3.83 34.97 -22.42
N PRO A 218 -2.93 35.03 -23.42
CA PRO A 218 -3.00 36.09 -24.43
C PRO A 218 -4.32 35.99 -25.18
N LYS A 219 -4.86 37.17 -25.57
CA LYS A 219 -6.08 37.26 -26.39
C LYS A 219 -5.76 36.92 -27.83
#